data_047683f26d9dbb017e9415012fe1a626
#
_entry.id   047683f26d9dbb017e9415012fe1a626
#
_cell.length_a   1.000
_cell.length_b   1.000
_cell.length_c   1.000
_cell.angle_alpha   90.00
_cell.angle_beta   90.00
_cell.angle_gamma   90.00
#
_symmetry.space_group_name_H-M   'P 1'
#
loop_
_entity.id
_entity.type
_entity.pdbx_description
1 polymer ?
#
loop_
_entity_poly.entity_id
_entity_poly.type
_entity_poly.pdbx_seq_one_letter_code
_entity_poly.pdbx_strand_id
1 'polypeptide(L)'
;MKKITFLLLFIFSFLNADISQYFPKLEGRVIDEANLLSPAVKKDIDGILKKEENRTSNQIVVVILNSLNGYTIEDYSYQLGRFWKIGQKDKNNGVLLVVSMEEKKIRIEVGYGLEGALTDKIAHEIINYTIKPNFKANQYELGILKAVNEIIATIKGEYVGKEKNNNFNDAINAFIPLGFFILISLSMIINSASKKLRNEFLYKTTKASLVSSFFAFFTFVISEVFTTYNFAAAAIVFIIVFIFNYIITKNVDFNKLSIREYTGSSGLGGFSSSSSGGFSGGGGSFGGGGASGDW
;
A
#
# COMPACT_ATOMS: atom_id res chain seq x y z
N MET A 1 1.45 -48.23 17.83
CA MET A 1 2.22 -47.01 18.10
C MET A 1 3.40 -46.80 17.14
N LYS A 2 4.29 -47.80 16.89
CA LYS A 2 5.46 -47.66 15.98
C LYS A 2 5.12 -47.25 14.55
N LYS A 3 3.97 -47.64 13.98
CA LYS A 3 3.55 -47.27 12.61
C LYS A 3 3.10 -45.83 12.48
N ILE A 4 2.51 -45.24 13.53
CA ILE A 4 2.07 -43.84 13.56
C ILE A 4 3.27 -42.91 13.70
N THR A 5 4.26 -43.28 14.50
CA THR A 5 5.52 -42.54 14.65
C THR A 5 6.31 -42.49 13.35
N PHE A 6 6.30 -43.58 12.57
CA PHE A 6 6.97 -43.62 11.26
C PHE A 6 6.26 -42.75 10.21
N LEU A 7 4.93 -42.70 10.24
CA LEU A 7 4.12 -41.83 9.37
C LEU A 7 4.33 -40.33 9.70
N LEU A 8 4.40 -40.00 10.98
CA LEU A 8 4.70 -38.64 11.43
C LEU A 8 6.12 -38.18 11.03
N LEU A 9 7.12 -39.06 11.16
CA LEU A 9 8.49 -38.78 10.70
C LEU A 9 8.58 -38.63 9.18
N PHE A 10 7.79 -39.37 8.42
CA PHE A 10 7.74 -39.27 6.95
C PHE A 10 7.07 -37.98 6.49
N ILE A 11 6.02 -37.50 7.18
CA ILE A 11 5.38 -36.23 6.89
C ILE A 11 6.31 -35.04 7.21
N PHE A 12 7.16 -35.16 8.25
CA PHE A 12 8.13 -34.11 8.61
C PHE A 12 9.28 -33.98 7.61
N SER A 13 9.56 -35.03 6.82
CA SER A 13 10.63 -35.04 5.80
C SER A 13 10.30 -34.23 4.55
N PHE A 14 9.04 -33.87 4.31
CA PHE A 14 8.60 -33.10 3.15
C PHE A 14 8.50 -31.57 3.39
N LEU A 15 8.85 -31.11 4.59
CA LEU A 15 8.66 -29.70 4.99
C LEU A 15 9.84 -28.77 4.70
N ASN A 16 10.91 -29.27 4.06
CA ASN A 16 12.02 -28.41 3.64
C ASN A 16 12.12 -28.43 2.11
N ALA A 17 11.18 -27.77 1.44
CA ALA A 17 11.38 -27.43 0.03
C ALA A 17 12.51 -26.37 -0.03
N ASP A 18 13.65 -26.78 -0.57
CA ASP A 18 14.78 -25.87 -0.76
C ASP A 18 14.42 -24.84 -1.85
N ILE A 19 14.17 -23.59 -1.42
CA ILE A 19 13.83 -22.48 -2.31
C ILE A 19 14.96 -22.19 -3.31
N SER A 20 16.20 -22.63 -3.02
CA SER A 20 17.38 -22.29 -3.84
C SER A 20 17.30 -22.83 -5.28
N GLN A 21 16.47 -23.85 -5.52
CA GLN A 21 16.22 -24.36 -6.86
C GLN A 21 15.53 -23.35 -7.80
N TYR A 22 14.85 -22.35 -7.22
CA TYR A 22 14.16 -21.27 -7.96
C TYR A 22 14.99 -20.00 -8.08
N PHE A 23 16.22 -20.00 -7.54
CA PHE A 23 17.08 -18.82 -7.61
C PHE A 23 17.75 -18.74 -8.97
N PRO A 24 17.71 -17.57 -9.62
CA PRO A 24 18.46 -17.35 -10.84
C PRO A 24 19.97 -17.44 -10.59
N LYS A 25 20.72 -17.65 -11.65
CA LYS A 25 22.18 -17.60 -11.58
C LYS A 25 22.66 -16.15 -11.44
N LEU A 26 23.61 -15.92 -10.57
CA LEU A 26 24.26 -14.61 -10.42
C LEU A 26 25.24 -14.40 -11.59
N GLU A 27 24.77 -13.85 -12.70
CA GLU A 27 25.56 -13.62 -13.92
C GLU A 27 26.07 -12.18 -14.04
N GLY A 28 25.64 -11.30 -13.13
CA GLY A 28 25.98 -9.87 -13.16
C GLY A 28 25.27 -9.09 -12.05
N ARG A 29 25.29 -7.77 -12.15
CA ARG A 29 24.59 -6.87 -11.20
C ARG A 29 23.13 -6.63 -11.57
N VAL A 30 22.72 -7.04 -12.78
CA VAL A 30 21.34 -6.92 -13.26
C VAL A 30 20.90 -8.24 -13.85
N ILE A 31 20.07 -8.96 -13.13
CA ILE A 31 19.43 -10.21 -13.53
C ILE A 31 18.00 -9.89 -13.92
N ASP A 32 17.64 -10.10 -15.16
CA ASP A 32 16.31 -9.79 -15.70
C ASP A 32 15.80 -11.01 -16.45
N GLU A 33 15.04 -11.88 -15.74
CA GLU A 33 14.41 -13.06 -16.30
C GLU A 33 13.09 -12.71 -17.05
N ALA A 34 12.49 -11.59 -16.67
CA ALA A 34 11.24 -11.15 -17.27
C ALA A 34 11.42 -10.39 -18.60
N ASN A 35 12.68 -10.11 -18.99
CA ASN A 35 13.02 -9.27 -20.14
C ASN A 35 12.29 -7.91 -20.10
N LEU A 36 12.23 -7.33 -18.92
CA LEU A 36 11.54 -6.07 -18.65
C LEU A 36 12.36 -4.86 -19.11
N LEU A 37 13.69 -4.99 -19.06
CA LEU A 37 14.62 -3.93 -19.41
C LEU A 37 15.13 -4.08 -20.84
N SER A 38 15.17 -2.98 -21.58
CA SER A 38 15.88 -2.94 -22.84
C SER A 38 17.38 -3.19 -22.61
N PRO A 39 18.10 -3.76 -23.62
CA PRO A 39 19.52 -4.01 -23.51
C PRO A 39 20.35 -2.75 -23.17
N ALA A 40 19.91 -1.58 -23.65
CA ALA A 40 20.55 -0.30 -23.37
C ALA A 40 20.42 0.06 -21.89
N VAL A 41 19.19 0.03 -21.35
CA VAL A 41 18.94 0.37 -19.93
C VAL A 41 19.58 -0.65 -18.99
N LYS A 42 19.55 -1.94 -19.31
CA LYS A 42 20.25 -2.98 -18.56
C LYS A 42 21.74 -2.71 -18.45
N LYS A 43 22.37 -2.33 -19.57
CA LYS A 43 23.79 -1.97 -19.63
C LYS A 43 24.10 -0.69 -18.83
N ASP A 44 23.22 0.32 -18.91
CA ASP A 44 23.40 1.57 -18.18
C ASP A 44 23.33 1.33 -16.67
N ILE A 45 22.33 0.58 -16.20
CA ILE A 45 22.21 0.22 -14.78
C ILE A 45 23.44 -0.59 -14.31
N ASP A 46 23.86 -1.61 -15.06
CA ASP A 46 25.06 -2.39 -14.70
C ASP A 46 26.30 -1.49 -14.62
N GLY A 47 26.46 -0.55 -15.55
CA GLY A 47 27.57 0.42 -15.54
C GLY A 47 27.56 1.33 -14.29
N ILE A 48 26.38 1.81 -13.90
CA ILE A 48 26.19 2.62 -12.68
C ILE A 48 26.55 1.81 -11.44
N LEU A 49 26.03 0.59 -11.33
CA LEU A 49 26.26 -0.31 -10.20
C LEU A 49 27.73 -0.72 -10.10
N LYS A 50 28.37 -1.04 -11.23
CA LYS A 50 29.79 -1.35 -11.30
C LYS A 50 30.67 -0.19 -10.82
N LYS A 51 30.34 1.04 -11.24
CA LYS A 51 31.05 2.25 -10.81
C LYS A 51 30.94 2.45 -9.30
N GLU A 52 29.73 2.23 -8.74
CA GLU A 52 29.51 2.35 -7.30
C GLU A 52 30.28 1.29 -6.52
N GLU A 53 30.25 0.03 -6.93
CA GLU A 53 31.00 -1.06 -6.31
C GLU A 53 32.50 -0.79 -6.32
N ASN A 54 33.04 -0.35 -7.45
CA ASN A 54 34.48 -0.01 -7.57
C ASN A 54 34.88 1.14 -6.64
N ARG A 55 33.97 2.07 -6.35
CA ARG A 55 34.25 3.25 -5.51
C ARG A 55 34.13 2.96 -4.02
N THR A 56 33.17 2.12 -3.62
CA THR A 56 32.76 1.96 -2.21
C THR A 56 32.88 0.53 -1.70
N SER A 57 33.04 -0.43 -2.59
CA SER A 57 32.90 -1.87 -2.35
C SER A 57 31.45 -2.31 -2.02
N ASN A 58 30.46 -1.44 -2.04
CA ASN A 58 29.07 -1.82 -1.84
C ASN A 58 28.57 -2.62 -3.04
N GLN A 59 27.90 -3.73 -2.79
CA GLN A 59 27.37 -4.59 -3.85
C GLN A 59 25.85 -4.41 -3.93
N ILE A 60 25.39 -3.78 -5.00
CA ILE A 60 23.97 -3.58 -5.28
C ILE A 60 23.59 -4.43 -6.49
N VAL A 61 22.56 -5.25 -6.37
CA VAL A 61 22.09 -6.13 -7.44
C VAL A 61 20.59 -5.89 -7.67
N VAL A 62 20.21 -5.78 -8.93
CA VAL A 62 18.83 -5.69 -9.38
C VAL A 62 18.40 -7.04 -9.92
N VAL A 63 17.26 -7.55 -9.45
CA VAL A 63 16.72 -8.85 -9.82
C VAL A 63 15.28 -8.68 -10.25
N ILE A 64 14.96 -9.03 -11.47
CA ILE A 64 13.62 -8.99 -12.02
C ILE A 64 13.23 -10.42 -12.38
N LEU A 65 12.21 -10.91 -11.68
CA LEU A 65 11.72 -12.28 -11.76
C LEU A 65 10.39 -12.33 -12.47
N ASN A 66 10.11 -13.46 -13.12
CA ASN A 66 8.77 -13.75 -13.61
C ASN A 66 7.82 -14.01 -12.43
N SER A 67 8.21 -14.87 -11.49
CA SER A 67 7.40 -15.28 -10.35
C SER A 67 8.26 -15.62 -9.14
N LEU A 68 7.67 -15.56 -7.95
CA LEU A 68 8.26 -16.00 -6.67
C LEU A 68 7.99 -17.49 -6.39
N ASN A 69 7.33 -18.20 -7.29
CA ASN A 69 7.01 -19.64 -7.15
C ASN A 69 6.31 -20.00 -5.83
N GLY A 70 5.39 -19.13 -5.37
CA GLY A 70 4.60 -19.33 -4.15
C GLY A 70 5.26 -18.90 -2.86
N TYR A 71 6.47 -18.35 -2.90
CA TYR A 71 7.13 -17.77 -1.73
C TYR A 71 6.74 -16.29 -1.55
N THR A 72 6.92 -15.78 -0.32
CA THR A 72 6.80 -14.35 -0.08
C THR A 72 8.03 -13.63 -0.62
N ILE A 73 7.89 -12.37 -1.02
CA ILE A 73 9.04 -11.62 -1.54
C ILE A 73 10.09 -11.38 -0.46
N GLU A 74 9.68 -11.28 0.78
CA GLU A 74 10.55 -11.16 1.95
C GLU A 74 11.45 -12.38 2.08
N ASP A 75 10.85 -13.56 2.15
CA ASP A 75 11.59 -14.81 2.28
C ASP A 75 12.50 -15.07 1.07
N TYR A 76 11.96 -14.85 -0.12
CA TYR A 76 12.71 -15.04 -1.36
C TYR A 76 13.94 -14.13 -1.40
N SER A 77 13.77 -12.83 -1.17
CA SER A 77 14.86 -11.86 -1.26
C SER A 77 15.92 -12.08 -0.18
N TYR A 78 15.50 -12.34 1.04
CA TYR A 78 16.39 -12.64 2.16
C TYR A 78 17.25 -13.87 1.88
N GLN A 79 16.62 -14.98 1.44
CA GLN A 79 17.35 -16.22 1.15
C GLN A 79 18.24 -16.08 -0.09
N LEU A 80 17.77 -15.35 -1.14
CA LEU A 80 18.54 -15.07 -2.34
C LEU A 80 19.83 -14.30 -2.01
N GLY A 81 19.70 -13.25 -1.21
CA GLY A 81 20.87 -12.42 -0.79
C GLY A 81 21.91 -13.23 -0.04
N ARG A 82 21.45 -14.14 0.83
CA ARG A 82 22.33 -15.06 1.57
C ARG A 82 22.96 -16.13 0.67
N PHE A 83 22.17 -16.71 -0.23
CA PHE A 83 22.63 -17.72 -1.18
C PHE A 83 23.72 -17.17 -2.10
N TRP A 84 23.52 -15.96 -2.64
CA TRP A 84 24.48 -15.29 -3.48
C TRP A 84 25.62 -14.61 -2.69
N LYS A 85 25.49 -14.51 -1.37
CA LYS A 85 26.45 -13.86 -0.47
C LYS A 85 26.78 -12.43 -0.90
N ILE A 86 25.75 -11.68 -1.29
CA ILE A 86 25.90 -10.30 -1.77
C ILE A 86 26.42 -9.41 -0.64
N GLY A 87 27.43 -8.60 -0.96
CA GLY A 87 28.16 -7.76 -0.01
C GLY A 87 29.48 -8.37 0.43
N GLN A 88 30.35 -7.55 1.00
CA GLN A 88 31.64 -7.99 1.53
C GLN A 88 31.46 -8.66 2.89
N LYS A 89 32.14 -9.77 3.13
CA LYS A 89 32.02 -10.60 4.34
C LYS A 89 32.11 -9.79 5.65
N ASP A 90 33.09 -8.88 5.70
CA ASP A 90 33.35 -8.11 6.93
C ASP A 90 32.54 -6.80 7.02
N LYS A 91 31.90 -6.40 5.92
CA LYS A 91 31.16 -5.14 5.83
C LYS A 91 29.64 -5.34 5.76
N ASN A 92 29.16 -6.51 5.34
CA ASN A 92 27.74 -6.82 5.11
C ASN A 92 27.02 -5.72 4.29
N ASN A 93 27.71 -5.19 3.26
CA ASN A 93 27.35 -4.01 2.49
C ASN A 93 26.68 -4.38 1.15
N GLY A 94 25.76 -5.34 1.21
CA GLY A 94 24.95 -5.77 0.09
C GLY A 94 23.57 -5.09 0.05
N VAL A 95 23.03 -4.89 -1.15
CA VAL A 95 21.62 -4.48 -1.37
C VAL A 95 21.06 -5.28 -2.53
N LEU A 96 19.85 -5.79 -2.39
CA LEU A 96 19.07 -6.35 -3.48
C LEU A 96 17.82 -5.51 -3.74
N LEU A 97 17.62 -5.12 -4.99
CA LEU A 97 16.33 -4.63 -5.48
C LEU A 97 15.65 -5.78 -6.24
N VAL A 98 14.64 -6.40 -5.65
CA VAL A 98 13.91 -7.53 -6.23
C VAL A 98 12.54 -7.07 -6.70
N VAL A 99 12.20 -7.44 -7.92
CA VAL A 99 10.91 -7.18 -8.56
C VAL A 99 10.34 -8.51 -9.05
N SER A 100 9.13 -8.82 -8.69
CA SER A 100 8.38 -9.96 -9.24
C SER A 100 7.20 -9.49 -10.04
N MET A 101 7.13 -9.93 -11.30
CA MET A 101 6.14 -9.44 -12.25
C MET A 101 4.76 -10.06 -12.05
N GLU A 102 4.69 -11.35 -11.77
CA GLU A 102 3.43 -12.09 -11.58
C GLU A 102 2.70 -11.62 -10.32
N GLU A 103 3.40 -11.56 -9.19
CA GLU A 103 2.83 -11.16 -7.90
C GLU A 103 2.76 -9.65 -7.72
N LYS A 104 3.32 -8.87 -8.65
CA LYS A 104 3.43 -7.39 -8.57
C LYS A 104 4.03 -6.93 -7.25
N LYS A 105 5.15 -7.53 -6.87
CA LYS A 105 5.83 -7.25 -5.62
C LYS A 105 7.22 -6.67 -5.86
N ILE A 106 7.61 -5.74 -4.99
CA ILE A 106 8.91 -5.09 -4.98
C ILE A 106 9.49 -5.23 -3.59
N ARG A 107 10.79 -5.49 -3.51
CA ARG A 107 11.52 -5.46 -2.25
C ARG A 107 12.90 -4.84 -2.42
N ILE A 108 13.29 -4.03 -1.47
CA ILE A 108 14.68 -3.61 -1.26
C ILE A 108 15.14 -4.33 0.00
N GLU A 109 16.03 -5.29 -0.16
CA GLU A 109 16.66 -6.04 0.92
C GLU A 109 18.01 -5.43 1.21
N VAL A 110 18.32 -5.14 2.48
CA VAL A 110 19.51 -4.38 2.90
C VAL A 110 20.38 -5.23 3.81
N GLY A 111 21.68 -5.28 3.53
CA GLY A 111 22.65 -5.91 4.39
C GLY A 111 22.96 -5.06 5.63
N TYR A 112 23.29 -5.69 6.75
CA TYR A 112 23.50 -5.06 8.06
C TYR A 112 24.41 -3.81 8.04
N GLY A 113 25.44 -3.83 7.21
CA GLY A 113 26.40 -2.72 7.13
C GLY A 113 25.84 -1.46 6.49
N LEU A 114 24.69 -1.55 5.83
CA LEU A 114 24.04 -0.43 5.15
C LEU A 114 22.70 -0.01 5.79
N GLU A 115 22.18 -0.75 6.79
CA GLU A 115 20.90 -0.44 7.45
C GLU A 115 20.90 0.96 8.10
N GLY A 116 22.06 1.42 8.57
CA GLY A 116 22.19 2.77 9.14
C GLY A 116 22.06 3.90 8.11
N ALA A 117 22.41 3.64 6.85
CA ALA A 117 22.31 4.60 5.75
C ALA A 117 20.99 4.41 4.98
N LEU A 118 20.74 3.19 4.52
CA LEU A 118 19.51 2.80 3.80
C LEU A 118 18.56 2.12 4.79
N THR A 119 17.90 2.94 5.61
CA THR A 119 16.93 2.45 6.60
C THR A 119 15.67 1.90 5.97
N ASP A 120 14.89 1.08 6.68
CA ASP A 120 13.60 0.55 6.23
C ASP A 120 12.66 1.68 5.79
N LYS A 121 12.67 2.81 6.51
CA LYS A 121 11.87 3.99 6.17
C LYS A 121 12.25 4.53 4.78
N ILE A 122 13.55 4.70 4.50
CA ILE A 122 14.03 5.23 3.23
C ILE A 122 13.77 4.22 2.10
N ALA A 123 14.00 2.93 2.34
CA ALA A 123 13.65 1.88 1.39
C ALA A 123 12.15 1.90 1.04
N HIS A 124 11.28 2.06 2.04
CA HIS A 124 9.85 2.21 1.85
C HIS A 124 9.49 3.48 1.06
N GLU A 125 10.16 4.61 1.30
CA GLU A 125 9.96 5.86 0.54
C GLU A 125 10.35 5.68 -0.93
N ILE A 126 11.48 5.04 -1.23
CA ILE A 126 11.93 4.74 -2.60
C ILE A 126 10.90 3.87 -3.33
N ILE A 127 10.39 2.83 -2.68
CA ILE A 127 9.37 1.96 -3.26
C ILE A 127 8.10 2.77 -3.55
N ASN A 128 7.55 3.48 -2.57
CA ASN A 128 6.23 4.12 -2.70
C ASN A 128 6.24 5.39 -3.53
N TYR A 129 7.32 6.18 -3.51
CA TYR A 129 7.36 7.49 -4.17
C TYR A 129 8.18 7.50 -5.46
N THR A 130 8.96 6.44 -5.74
CA THR A 130 9.71 6.32 -6.97
C THR A 130 9.30 5.12 -7.80
N ILE A 131 9.38 3.90 -7.25
CA ILE A 131 9.13 2.71 -8.07
C ILE A 131 7.65 2.57 -8.40
N LYS A 132 6.82 2.53 -7.40
CA LYS A 132 5.36 2.29 -7.52
C LYS A 132 4.64 3.26 -8.48
N PRO A 133 4.84 4.58 -8.44
CA PRO A 133 4.19 5.50 -9.38
C PRO A 133 4.62 5.25 -10.84
N ASN A 134 5.92 5.01 -11.06
CA ASN A 134 6.42 4.73 -12.40
C ASN A 134 5.88 3.37 -12.91
N PHE A 135 5.81 2.35 -12.07
CA PHE A 135 5.27 1.04 -12.42
C PHE A 135 3.78 1.08 -12.75
N LYS A 136 2.99 1.83 -11.98
CA LYS A 136 1.57 2.11 -12.29
C LYS A 136 1.38 2.83 -13.63
N ALA A 137 2.35 3.63 -14.04
CA ALA A 137 2.37 4.30 -15.34
C ALA A 137 3.00 3.43 -16.45
N ASN A 138 3.29 2.13 -16.20
CA ASN A 138 4.00 1.22 -17.09
C ASN A 138 5.41 1.69 -17.49
N GLN A 139 6.01 2.59 -16.70
CA GLN A 139 7.37 3.12 -16.89
C GLN A 139 8.39 2.32 -16.05
N TYR A 140 8.45 1.01 -16.27
CA TYR A 140 9.23 0.09 -15.44
C TYR A 140 10.72 0.43 -15.44
N GLU A 141 11.33 0.61 -16.62
CA GLU A 141 12.75 0.95 -16.77
C GLU A 141 13.12 2.23 -16.01
N LEU A 142 12.29 3.27 -16.15
CA LEU A 142 12.48 4.55 -15.48
C LEU A 142 12.37 4.41 -13.96
N GLY A 143 11.41 3.60 -13.50
CA GLY A 143 11.23 3.32 -12.07
C GLY A 143 12.44 2.64 -11.45
N ILE A 144 12.98 1.62 -12.11
CA ILE A 144 14.15 0.89 -11.65
C ILE A 144 15.42 1.78 -11.70
N LEU A 145 15.64 2.49 -12.80
CA LEU A 145 16.80 3.38 -12.94
C LEU A 145 16.82 4.48 -11.86
N LYS A 146 15.67 5.11 -11.60
CA LYS A 146 15.53 6.11 -10.54
C LYS A 146 15.79 5.51 -9.16
N ALA A 147 15.23 4.32 -8.88
CA ALA A 147 15.41 3.63 -7.60
C ALA A 147 16.89 3.30 -7.34
N VAL A 148 17.60 2.79 -8.35
CA VAL A 148 19.03 2.51 -8.26
C VAL A 148 19.82 3.78 -7.90
N ASN A 149 19.54 4.89 -8.56
CA ASN A 149 20.21 6.17 -8.26
C ASN A 149 19.86 6.67 -6.85
N GLU A 150 18.64 6.52 -6.39
CA GLU A 150 18.21 6.92 -5.03
C GLU A 150 18.84 6.02 -3.96
N ILE A 151 18.93 4.71 -4.18
CA ILE A 151 19.64 3.78 -3.29
C ILE A 151 21.12 4.22 -3.16
N ILE A 152 21.79 4.52 -4.27
CA ILE A 152 23.18 4.97 -4.28
C ILE A 152 23.33 6.32 -3.55
N ALA A 153 22.46 7.29 -3.82
CA ALA A 153 22.44 8.59 -3.15
C ALA A 153 22.24 8.44 -1.63
N THR A 154 21.34 7.55 -1.23
CA THR A 154 21.08 7.23 0.17
C THR A 154 22.34 6.71 0.88
N ILE A 155 23.00 5.72 0.28
CA ILE A 155 24.22 5.12 0.85
C ILE A 155 25.36 6.15 0.94
N LYS A 156 25.36 7.15 0.07
CA LYS A 156 26.33 8.28 0.13
C LYS A 156 25.97 9.36 1.15
N GLY A 157 24.78 9.32 1.74
CA GLY A 157 24.26 10.39 2.59
C GLY A 157 23.79 11.62 1.80
N GLU A 158 23.58 11.50 0.50
CA GLU A 158 23.12 12.56 -0.41
C GLU A 158 21.59 12.51 -0.65
N TYR A 159 20.91 11.54 -0.08
CA TYR A 159 19.47 11.36 -0.27
C TYR A 159 18.67 12.42 0.49
N VAL A 160 17.88 13.18 -0.24
CA VAL A 160 16.86 14.04 0.34
C VAL A 160 15.56 13.26 0.35
N GLY A 161 15.10 12.89 1.55
CA GLY A 161 13.82 12.17 1.73
C GLY A 161 12.69 12.85 0.98
N LYS A 162 11.92 12.07 0.26
CA LYS A 162 10.68 12.58 -0.34
C LYS A 162 9.65 12.65 0.76
N GLU A 163 9.43 13.85 1.30
CA GLU A 163 8.24 14.07 2.08
C GLU A 163 7.03 13.70 1.19
N LYS A 164 6.12 12.90 1.76
CA LYS A 164 4.79 12.76 1.18
C LYS A 164 4.33 14.20 0.93
N ASN A 165 4.25 14.59 -0.34
CA ASN A 165 3.50 15.79 -0.68
C ASN A 165 2.10 15.49 -0.14
N ASN A 166 1.83 15.95 1.07
CA ASN A 166 0.49 16.01 1.63
C ASN A 166 -0.23 17.02 0.74
N ASN A 167 -0.58 16.54 -0.45
CA ASN A 167 -1.39 17.31 -1.35
C ASN A 167 -2.60 17.67 -0.53
N PHE A 168 -2.94 18.95 -0.53
CA PHE A 168 -4.17 19.49 0.04
C PHE A 168 -5.38 18.58 -0.25
N ASN A 169 -5.34 17.87 -1.38
CA ASN A 169 -6.30 16.84 -1.77
C ASN A 169 -6.33 15.61 -0.83
N ASP A 170 -5.20 15.14 -0.32
CA ASP A 170 -5.17 14.00 0.62
C ASP A 170 -5.75 14.42 1.98
N ALA A 171 -5.45 15.64 2.41
CA ALA A 171 -6.05 16.20 3.62
C ALA A 171 -7.57 16.38 3.44
N ILE A 172 -8.01 16.98 2.33
CA ILE A 172 -9.44 17.09 2.02
C ILE A 172 -10.12 15.74 2.00
N ASN A 173 -9.54 14.75 1.30
CA ASN A 173 -10.13 13.41 1.19
C ASN A 173 -10.30 12.73 2.57
N ALA A 174 -9.39 12.97 3.52
CA ALA A 174 -9.52 12.48 4.89
C ALA A 174 -10.70 13.13 5.64
N PHE A 175 -11.06 14.39 5.32
CA PHE A 175 -12.18 15.10 5.97
C PHE A 175 -13.53 14.93 5.26
N ILE A 176 -13.57 14.42 4.02
CA ILE A 176 -14.81 14.20 3.27
C ILE A 176 -15.81 13.31 4.02
N PRO A 177 -15.42 12.13 4.58
CA PRO A 177 -16.34 11.31 5.35
C PRO A 177 -16.95 12.05 6.53
N LEU A 178 -16.16 12.83 7.25
CA LEU A 178 -16.62 13.64 8.37
C LEU A 178 -17.65 14.69 7.90
N GLY A 179 -17.41 15.32 6.74
CA GLY A 179 -18.34 16.28 6.12
C GLY A 179 -19.70 15.64 5.81
N PHE A 180 -19.73 14.43 5.29
CA PHE A 180 -20.98 13.70 5.07
C PHE A 180 -21.74 13.41 6.37
N PHE A 181 -21.05 13.00 7.44
CA PHE A 181 -21.67 12.77 8.74
C PHE A 181 -22.28 14.05 9.34
N ILE A 182 -21.57 15.17 9.25
CA ILE A 182 -22.06 16.47 9.71
C ILE A 182 -23.31 16.88 8.91
N LEU A 183 -23.28 16.73 7.57
CA LEU A 183 -24.39 17.08 6.70
C LEU A 183 -25.62 16.22 6.97
N ILE A 184 -25.46 14.91 7.18
CA ILE A 184 -26.54 13.99 7.56
C ILE A 184 -27.13 14.41 8.92
N SER A 185 -26.28 14.64 9.92
CA SER A 185 -26.72 15.02 11.27
C SER A 185 -27.49 16.34 11.27
N LEU A 186 -26.97 17.34 10.56
CA LEU A 186 -27.63 18.64 10.41
C LEU A 186 -28.97 18.52 9.68
N SER A 187 -29.02 17.71 8.62
CA SER A 187 -30.25 17.44 7.88
C SER A 187 -31.31 16.75 8.75
N MET A 188 -30.91 15.85 9.65
CA MET A 188 -31.81 15.20 10.60
C MET A 188 -32.41 16.22 11.60
N ILE A 189 -31.58 17.08 12.17
CA ILE A 189 -32.00 18.11 13.12
C ILE A 189 -32.99 19.08 12.46
N ILE A 190 -32.65 19.61 11.27
CA ILE A 190 -33.49 20.55 10.55
C ILE A 190 -34.77 19.89 10.08
N ASN A 191 -34.73 18.61 9.66
CA ASN A 191 -35.92 17.86 9.28
C ASN A 191 -36.87 17.67 10.47
N SER A 192 -36.36 17.44 11.67
CA SER A 192 -37.17 17.38 12.88
C SER A 192 -37.80 18.73 13.20
N ALA A 193 -37.04 19.80 13.13
CA ALA A 193 -37.50 21.17 13.33
C ALA A 193 -38.57 21.58 12.29
N SER A 194 -38.37 21.22 11.00
CA SER A 194 -39.31 21.53 9.92
C SER A 194 -40.65 20.86 10.09
N LYS A 195 -40.72 19.65 10.65
CA LYS A 195 -41.96 18.96 11.03
C LYS A 195 -42.70 19.72 12.14
N LYS A 196 -41.94 20.17 13.17
CA LYS A 196 -42.52 20.95 14.27
C LYS A 196 -43.05 22.32 13.81
N LEU A 197 -42.33 22.99 12.91
CA LEU A 197 -42.70 24.29 12.34
C LEU A 197 -43.75 24.18 11.20
N ARG A 198 -44.11 22.98 10.77
CA ARG A 198 -45.01 22.71 9.63
C ARG A 198 -44.60 23.42 8.33
N ASN A 199 -43.28 23.56 8.13
CA ASN A 199 -42.71 24.22 6.94
C ASN A 199 -42.41 23.17 5.84
N GLU A 200 -43.27 23.18 4.81
CA GLU A 200 -43.23 22.21 3.73
C GLU A 200 -41.92 22.29 2.90
N PHE A 201 -41.50 23.51 2.56
CA PHE A 201 -40.26 23.71 1.79
C PHE A 201 -39.06 23.17 2.54
N LEU A 202 -38.91 23.54 3.82
CA LEU A 202 -37.81 23.09 4.65
C LEU A 202 -37.79 21.57 4.85
N TYR A 203 -38.96 20.96 5.03
CA TYR A 203 -39.10 19.51 5.17
C TYR A 203 -38.72 18.76 3.89
N LYS A 204 -39.17 19.21 2.72
CA LYS A 204 -38.83 18.58 1.43
C LYS A 204 -37.35 18.66 1.17
N THR A 205 -36.77 19.84 1.38
CA THR A 205 -35.31 20.07 1.16
C THR A 205 -34.45 19.19 2.07
N THR A 206 -34.77 19.14 3.37
CA THR A 206 -33.98 18.36 4.32
C THR A 206 -34.16 16.85 4.13
N LYS A 207 -35.35 16.40 3.75
CA LYS A 207 -35.60 14.99 3.42
C LYS A 207 -34.83 14.58 2.16
N ALA A 208 -34.86 15.39 1.11
CA ALA A 208 -34.10 15.15 -0.12
C ALA A 208 -32.59 15.15 0.14
N SER A 209 -32.09 16.11 0.94
CA SER A 209 -30.69 16.18 1.35
C SER A 209 -30.22 14.94 2.12
N LEU A 210 -31.04 14.44 3.04
CA LEU A 210 -30.72 13.27 3.86
C LEU A 210 -30.55 12.01 3.00
N VAL A 211 -31.48 11.76 2.09
CA VAL A 211 -31.43 10.61 1.19
C VAL A 211 -30.22 10.74 0.24
N SER A 212 -29.99 11.93 -0.32
CA SER A 212 -28.90 12.18 -1.26
C SER A 212 -27.53 12.05 -0.61
N SER A 213 -27.39 12.50 0.65
CA SER A 213 -26.15 12.35 1.41
C SER A 213 -25.80 10.89 1.66
N PHE A 214 -26.81 10.05 1.93
CA PHE A 214 -26.59 8.62 2.11
C PHE A 214 -26.05 7.97 0.83
N PHE A 215 -26.68 8.23 -0.32
CA PHE A 215 -26.23 7.67 -1.59
C PHE A 215 -24.87 8.22 -2.01
N ALA A 216 -24.61 9.52 -1.81
CA ALA A 216 -23.33 10.13 -2.13
C ALA A 216 -22.19 9.54 -1.28
N PHE A 217 -22.42 9.34 0.03
CA PHE A 217 -21.46 8.69 0.90
C PHE A 217 -21.15 7.26 0.44
N PHE A 218 -22.16 6.49 0.10
CA PHE A 218 -21.98 5.12 -0.37
C PHE A 218 -21.22 5.07 -1.71
N THR A 219 -21.53 6.01 -2.64
CA THR A 219 -20.78 6.15 -3.90
C THR A 219 -19.33 6.53 -3.65
N PHE A 220 -19.08 7.45 -2.71
CA PHE A 220 -17.72 7.82 -2.33
C PHE A 220 -16.92 6.62 -1.84
N VAL A 221 -17.47 5.84 -0.90
CA VAL A 221 -16.79 4.66 -0.35
C VAL A 221 -16.51 3.59 -1.42
N ILE A 222 -17.48 3.34 -2.32
CA ILE A 222 -17.27 2.38 -3.41
C ILE A 222 -16.22 2.89 -4.40
N SER A 223 -16.25 4.17 -4.75
CA SER A 223 -15.32 4.73 -5.73
C SER A 223 -13.88 4.81 -5.21
N GLU A 224 -13.65 4.87 -3.91
CA GLU A 224 -12.30 4.76 -3.33
C GLU A 224 -11.63 3.42 -3.65
N VAL A 225 -12.43 2.37 -3.82
CA VAL A 225 -11.93 1.04 -4.18
C VAL A 225 -11.58 0.92 -5.67
N PHE A 226 -12.24 1.69 -6.54
CA PHE A 226 -12.19 1.46 -7.98
C PHE A 226 -11.62 2.60 -8.84
N THR A 227 -11.60 3.86 -8.36
CA THR A 227 -11.24 5.03 -9.20
C THR A 227 -10.55 6.14 -8.43
N THR A 228 -9.88 7.05 -9.18
CA THR A 228 -9.23 8.25 -8.64
C THR A 228 -10.16 9.49 -8.56
N TYR A 229 -11.43 9.39 -8.96
CA TYR A 229 -12.38 10.52 -9.07
C TYR A 229 -13.50 10.48 -8.02
N ASN A 230 -13.21 10.04 -6.83
CA ASN A 230 -14.16 9.72 -5.75
C ASN A 230 -15.12 10.87 -5.41
N PHE A 231 -14.60 12.09 -5.23
CA PHE A 231 -15.39 13.24 -4.83
C PHE A 231 -16.33 13.75 -5.92
N ALA A 232 -15.85 13.81 -7.17
CA ALA A 232 -16.67 14.25 -8.30
C ALA A 232 -17.85 13.30 -8.53
N ALA A 233 -17.62 11.98 -8.48
CA ALA A 233 -18.67 10.98 -8.61
C ALA A 233 -19.72 11.09 -7.50
N ALA A 234 -19.29 11.24 -6.25
CA ALA A 234 -20.18 11.41 -5.11
C ALA A 234 -21.02 12.70 -5.20
N ALA A 235 -20.42 13.81 -5.66
CA ALA A 235 -21.11 15.09 -5.84
C ALA A 235 -22.20 14.99 -6.94
N ILE A 236 -21.89 14.34 -8.06
CA ILE A 236 -22.85 14.13 -9.15
C ILE A 236 -24.05 13.29 -8.67
N VAL A 237 -23.77 12.17 -7.98
CA VAL A 237 -24.84 11.32 -7.42
C VAL A 237 -25.68 12.09 -6.40
N PHE A 238 -25.06 12.90 -5.53
CA PHE A 238 -25.78 13.73 -4.59
C PHE A 238 -26.77 14.66 -5.31
N ILE A 239 -26.33 15.39 -6.32
CA ILE A 239 -27.15 16.34 -7.09
C ILE A 239 -28.32 15.62 -7.77
N ILE A 240 -28.06 14.52 -8.45
CA ILE A 240 -29.09 13.76 -9.17
C ILE A 240 -30.15 13.24 -8.20
N VAL A 241 -29.73 12.57 -7.11
CA VAL A 241 -30.63 11.99 -6.13
C VAL A 241 -31.39 13.08 -5.37
N PHE A 242 -30.74 14.25 -5.10
CA PHE A 242 -31.40 15.38 -4.45
C PHE A 242 -32.53 15.94 -5.31
N ILE A 243 -32.26 16.22 -6.60
CA ILE A 243 -33.28 16.74 -7.52
C ILE A 243 -34.43 15.75 -7.65
N PHE A 244 -34.12 14.47 -7.85
CA PHE A 244 -35.12 13.43 -8.00
C PHE A 244 -36.02 13.31 -6.77
N ASN A 245 -35.44 13.25 -5.55
CA ASN A 245 -36.21 13.17 -4.31
C ASN A 245 -37.04 14.45 -4.03
N TYR A 246 -36.48 15.63 -4.36
CA TYR A 246 -37.16 16.90 -4.19
C TYR A 246 -38.41 16.99 -5.06
N ILE A 247 -38.32 16.54 -6.32
CA ILE A 247 -39.42 16.56 -7.28
C ILE A 247 -40.49 15.51 -6.89
N ILE A 248 -40.07 14.31 -6.47
CA ILE A 248 -41.05 13.21 -6.14
C ILE A 248 -41.74 13.49 -4.82
N THR A 249 -41.17 14.22 -3.89
CA THR A 249 -41.82 14.50 -2.61
C THR A 249 -43.01 15.44 -2.86
N LYS A 250 -44.19 14.84 -2.99
CA LYS A 250 -45.50 15.56 -3.13
C LYS A 250 -45.83 16.33 -1.86
N ASN A 251 -46.96 17.09 -1.88
CA ASN A 251 -47.41 17.87 -0.73
C ASN A 251 -47.42 17.05 0.56
N VAL A 252 -46.83 17.61 1.61
CA VAL A 252 -46.67 16.92 2.89
C VAL A 252 -47.86 17.16 3.79
N ASP A 253 -48.58 16.09 4.16
CA ASP A 253 -49.62 16.17 5.19
C ASP A 253 -48.98 16.02 6.58
N PHE A 254 -48.75 17.16 7.26
CA PHE A 254 -48.14 17.19 8.58
C PHE A 254 -48.98 16.51 9.69
N ASN A 255 -50.26 16.26 9.47
CA ASN A 255 -51.12 15.58 10.45
C ASN A 255 -50.81 14.07 10.51
N LYS A 256 -50.22 13.52 9.44
CA LYS A 256 -49.82 12.10 9.35
C LYS A 256 -48.37 11.83 9.76
N LEU A 257 -47.59 12.85 10.07
CA LEU A 257 -46.22 12.70 10.49
C LEU A 257 -46.11 12.47 12.00
N SER A 258 -45.81 11.26 12.41
CA SER A 258 -45.49 10.95 13.82
C SER A 258 -44.20 11.63 14.24
N ILE A 259 -44.21 12.42 15.30
CA ILE A 259 -43.02 12.95 15.96
C ILE A 259 -42.51 11.82 16.88
N ARG A 260 -41.50 11.08 16.43
CA ARG A 260 -40.77 10.17 17.32
C ARG A 260 -39.76 11.02 18.10
N GLU A 261 -39.97 11.16 19.38
CA GLU A 261 -38.95 11.66 20.29
C GLU A 261 -37.81 10.64 20.33
N TYR A 262 -36.63 11.06 19.87
CA TYR A 262 -35.43 10.26 19.90
C TYR A 262 -34.77 10.44 21.27
N THR A 263 -35.07 9.55 22.20
CA THR A 263 -34.29 9.42 23.43
C THR A 263 -33.03 8.62 23.10
N GLY A 264 -31.94 9.35 22.91
CA GLY A 264 -30.63 8.74 22.61
C GLY A 264 -30.02 8.09 23.85
N SER A 265 -29.87 6.78 23.81
CA SER A 265 -28.96 6.05 24.70
C SER A 265 -27.67 5.80 23.93
N SER A 266 -26.61 6.52 24.32
CA SER A 266 -25.27 6.36 23.76
C SER A 266 -24.52 5.27 24.52
N GLY A 267 -24.41 4.09 23.88
CA GLY A 267 -23.48 3.04 24.34
C GLY A 267 -22.21 3.10 23.48
N LEU A 268 -21.15 3.69 24.03
CA LEU A 268 -19.80 3.63 23.45
C LEU A 268 -19.16 2.30 23.89
N GLY A 269 -19.11 1.34 22.96
CA GLY A 269 -18.30 0.12 23.09
C GLY A 269 -16.85 0.39 22.77
N GLY A 270 -15.97 0.19 23.73
CA GLY A 270 -14.54 0.36 23.58
C GLY A 270 -13.91 -0.78 22.78
N PHE A 271 -13.02 -0.44 21.86
CA PHE A 271 -12.15 -1.39 21.19
C PHE A 271 -10.86 -1.54 21.97
N SER A 272 -10.63 -2.75 22.48
CA SER A 272 -9.34 -3.12 23.09
C SER A 272 -8.42 -3.69 22.02
N SER A 273 -7.27 -3.06 21.82
CA SER A 273 -6.18 -3.58 21.00
C SER A 273 -5.34 -4.55 21.82
N SER A 274 -5.23 -5.79 21.40
CA SER A 274 -4.28 -6.75 21.95
C SER A 274 -2.99 -6.75 21.10
N SER A 275 -1.88 -6.38 21.74
CA SER A 275 -0.54 -6.57 21.23
C SER A 275 -0.07 -7.99 21.54
N SER A 276 0.41 -8.74 20.55
CA SER A 276 1.20 -9.97 20.76
C SER A 276 2.55 -9.79 20.08
N GLY A 277 3.56 -9.80 20.74
CA GLY A 277 4.64 -10.60 21.20
C GLY A 277 5.56 -11.08 20.10
N GLY A 278 6.86 -10.69 20.24
CA GLY A 278 7.98 -10.76 19.34
C GLY A 278 8.39 -12.16 18.85
N PHE A 279 9.19 -12.11 17.78
CA PHE A 279 10.03 -13.22 17.37
C PHE A 279 11.49 -12.72 17.24
N SER A 280 12.39 -13.44 17.90
CA SER A 280 13.83 -13.22 17.88
C SER A 280 14.49 -14.41 17.19
N GLY A 281 15.29 -14.15 16.17
CA GLY A 281 16.13 -15.18 15.55
C GLY A 281 17.47 -14.56 15.14
N GLY A 282 18.58 -15.17 15.59
CA GLY A 282 19.92 -14.61 15.45
C GLY A 282 20.69 -15.09 14.22
N GLY A 283 21.46 -14.20 13.62
CA GLY A 283 22.73 -14.52 13.02
C GLY A 283 22.79 -14.80 11.53
N GLY A 284 23.11 -13.79 10.74
CA GLY A 284 23.58 -13.94 9.35
C GLY A 284 23.45 -12.63 8.58
N SER A 285 24.29 -12.42 7.59
CA SER A 285 24.62 -11.18 6.87
C SER A 285 23.49 -10.32 6.27
N PHE A 286 22.29 -10.81 6.21
CA PHE A 286 21.05 -10.04 6.01
C PHE A 286 20.17 -10.26 7.22
N GLY A 287 19.65 -9.19 7.80
CA GLY A 287 18.79 -9.21 8.98
C GLY A 287 17.30 -9.15 8.67
N GLY A 288 16.94 -9.19 7.38
CA GLY A 288 15.57 -8.89 6.95
C GLY A 288 15.27 -7.40 6.98
N GLY A 289 16.27 -6.54 7.14
CA GLY A 289 16.15 -5.10 6.96
C GLY A 289 15.79 -4.75 5.52
N GLY A 290 15.04 -3.66 5.33
CA GLY A 290 14.55 -3.24 4.04
C GLY A 290 13.04 -3.01 4.02
N ALA A 291 12.46 -2.89 2.85
CA ALA A 291 11.04 -2.66 2.70
C ALA A 291 10.45 -3.41 1.50
N SER A 292 9.16 -3.74 1.60
CA SER A 292 8.40 -4.34 0.51
C SER A 292 7.23 -3.44 0.10
N GLY A 293 6.75 -3.63 -1.12
CA GLY A 293 5.54 -2.98 -1.65
C GLY A 293 4.96 -3.73 -2.83
N ASP A 294 3.80 -3.28 -3.25
CA ASP A 294 3.05 -3.77 -4.41
C ASP A 294 2.66 -2.60 -5.32
N TRP A 295 2.35 -2.85 -6.61
CA TRP A 295 1.91 -1.81 -7.56
C TRP A 295 0.72 -2.20 -8.41
#